data_220a0fb474eeb5ce7affd700689264b8
#
_entry.id   220a0fb474eeb5ce7affd700689264b8
#
_cell.length_a   1.000
_cell.length_b   1.000
_cell.length_c   1.000
_cell.angle_alpha   90.00
_cell.angle_beta   90.00
_cell.angle_gamma   90.00
#
_symmetry.space_group_name_H-M   'P 1'
#
loop_
_entity.id
_entity.type
_entity.pdbx_description
1 polymer ?
#
loop_
_entity_poly.entity_id
_entity_poly.type
_entity_poly.pdbx_seq_one_letter_code
_entity_poly.pdbx_strand_id
1 'polypeptide(L)'
;MKITKIETLQADGGYRICSYIKVSTDEGIVGWAEFYDGFAGVSVVPVIQGFAKSAIGMNPLHYAHVSETLLATTRLASGGLSHQAVAAIENACLDICGKARGVPVHALFGGPFRDRVPVYWTHCGSFRVRYPALYEKWGYEPVRNLNDFTRLGKEAVSQGFKAVKTNPVFFDKSEPYMFNGGFRIAPGFLDRSYTDAQIGAIVEQLEALREGLGQHTGLMLDVSFSQRTEGYLRLARKLEALNLYWLELDTRDAESLSLIRNGTRTPIASLESLHGLSEYRPFIAGRTVDMAIVDPLWNGVWQSLRIATLADAFETHIAPHNPVGELGNLMSLQFCAALSNVRIMELRPDEAPWTRSFVTHPPEIVNGDMLVPNRPGWGADVNEEALREHPIKNK
;
A
#
# COMPACT_ATOMS: atom_id res chain seq x y z
N MET A 1 3.61 9.44 -30.93
CA MET A 1 4.45 8.89 -29.81
C MET A 1 4.30 7.39 -29.76
N LYS A 2 5.42 6.66 -29.60
CA LYS A 2 5.45 5.20 -29.48
C LYS A 2 6.40 4.79 -28.37
N ILE A 3 6.09 3.75 -27.63
CA ILE A 3 6.99 3.10 -26.69
C ILE A 3 8.14 2.46 -27.47
N THR A 4 9.38 2.80 -27.13
CA THR A 4 10.58 2.26 -27.78
C THR A 4 11.35 1.28 -26.90
N LYS A 5 11.28 1.46 -25.57
CA LYS A 5 12.01 0.62 -24.62
C LYS A 5 11.29 0.56 -23.28
N ILE A 6 11.36 -0.60 -22.63
CA ILE A 6 10.90 -0.80 -21.25
C ILE A 6 12.03 -1.46 -20.48
N GLU A 7 12.41 -0.86 -19.36
CA GLU A 7 13.50 -1.30 -18.49
C GLU A 7 13.02 -1.37 -17.04
N THR A 8 13.61 -2.25 -16.25
CA THR A 8 13.40 -2.30 -14.79
C THR A 8 14.71 -1.98 -14.09
N LEU A 9 14.63 -1.12 -13.09
CA LEU A 9 15.76 -0.70 -12.26
C LEU A 9 15.45 -1.06 -10.81
N GLN A 10 16.46 -1.50 -10.08
CA GLN A 10 16.31 -1.92 -8.70
C GLN A 10 17.44 -1.38 -7.83
N ALA A 11 17.13 -1.05 -6.58
CA ALA A 11 18.09 -0.57 -5.58
C ALA A 11 17.79 -1.14 -4.20
N ASP A 12 18.80 -1.14 -3.31
CA ASP A 12 18.67 -1.53 -1.91
C ASP A 12 17.90 -0.47 -1.13
N GLY A 13 16.67 -0.79 -0.73
CA GLY A 13 15.81 0.02 0.15
C GLY A 13 15.93 -0.36 1.63
N GLY A 14 16.96 -1.11 2.01
CA GLY A 14 17.20 -1.57 3.38
C GLY A 14 16.59 -2.93 3.67
N TYR A 15 15.35 -2.97 4.16
CA TYR A 15 14.65 -4.24 4.41
C TYR A 15 13.97 -4.82 3.15
N ARG A 16 13.86 -4.04 2.07
CA ARG A 16 13.23 -4.41 0.79
C ARG A 16 14.07 -3.94 -0.41
N ILE A 17 13.74 -4.46 -1.58
CA ILE A 17 14.21 -3.95 -2.85
C ILE A 17 13.24 -2.86 -3.33
N CYS A 18 13.74 -1.67 -3.65
CA CYS A 18 12.99 -0.65 -4.36
C CYS A 18 13.08 -0.93 -5.86
N SER A 19 11.93 -1.03 -6.54
CA SER A 19 11.87 -1.46 -7.93
C SER A 19 11.11 -0.46 -8.77
N TYR A 20 11.69 -0.07 -9.91
CA TYR A 20 11.16 0.95 -10.80
C TYR A 20 11.10 0.43 -12.23
N ILE A 21 10.08 0.84 -12.98
CA ILE A 21 10.00 0.65 -14.42
C ILE A 21 10.25 1.98 -15.12
N LYS A 22 11.04 1.94 -16.20
CA LYS A 22 11.35 3.04 -17.10
C LYS A 22 10.79 2.74 -18.47
N VAL A 23 9.89 3.57 -18.96
CA VAL A 23 9.30 3.47 -20.29
C VAL A 23 9.78 4.65 -21.13
N SER A 24 10.54 4.38 -22.21
CA SER A 24 11.06 5.40 -23.12
C SER A 24 10.21 5.49 -24.38
N THR A 25 10.12 6.68 -24.96
CA THR A 25 9.36 6.94 -26.19
C THR A 25 10.24 7.46 -27.32
N ASP A 26 9.74 7.39 -28.56
CA ASP A 26 10.38 7.96 -29.75
C ASP A 26 10.40 9.50 -29.77
N GLU A 27 9.67 10.16 -28.88
CA GLU A 27 9.66 11.61 -28.71
C GLU A 27 10.52 12.09 -27.54
N GLY A 28 11.32 11.18 -26.92
CA GLY A 28 12.24 11.50 -25.82
C GLY A 28 11.60 11.65 -24.45
N ILE A 29 10.28 11.51 -24.33
CA ILE A 29 9.61 11.51 -23.04
C ILE A 29 9.81 10.14 -22.36
N VAL A 30 10.18 10.18 -21.08
CA VAL A 30 10.37 8.99 -20.25
C VAL A 30 9.31 8.98 -19.14
N GLY A 31 8.62 7.85 -19.02
CA GLY A 31 7.70 7.59 -17.92
C GLY A 31 8.27 6.63 -16.90
N TRP A 32 7.93 6.87 -15.65
CA TRP A 32 8.35 6.09 -14.50
C TRP A 32 7.16 5.56 -13.71
N ALA A 33 7.34 4.40 -13.10
CA ALA A 33 6.48 3.94 -12.01
C ALA A 33 7.30 3.11 -11.02
N GLU A 34 6.92 3.15 -9.76
CA GLU A 34 7.41 2.18 -8.76
C GLU A 34 6.50 0.96 -8.79
N PHE A 35 7.07 -0.22 -8.56
CA PHE A 35 6.32 -1.46 -8.40
C PHE A 35 6.91 -2.31 -7.28
N TYR A 36 6.12 -3.24 -6.77
CA TYR A 36 6.54 -4.08 -5.67
C TYR A 36 7.07 -5.41 -6.17
N ASP A 37 8.37 -5.66 -6.04
CA ASP A 37 9.00 -6.90 -6.49
C ASP A 37 9.27 -7.85 -5.32
N GLY A 38 8.97 -9.13 -5.52
CA GLY A 38 9.27 -10.19 -4.55
C GLY A 38 8.33 -10.28 -3.34
N PHE A 39 7.32 -9.42 -3.20
CA PHE A 39 6.38 -9.48 -2.07
C PHE A 39 5.59 -10.79 -2.05
N ALA A 40 5.17 -11.28 -3.21
CA ALA A 40 4.49 -12.56 -3.36
C ALA A 40 5.44 -13.77 -3.34
N GLY A 41 6.71 -13.59 -2.96
CA GLY A 41 7.73 -14.65 -2.96
C GLY A 41 8.35 -14.94 -4.32
N VAL A 42 7.85 -14.31 -5.41
CA VAL A 42 8.37 -14.41 -6.77
C VAL A 42 8.46 -13.03 -7.41
N SER A 43 9.42 -12.85 -8.29
CA SER A 43 9.68 -11.57 -8.95
C SER A 43 8.63 -11.26 -10.03
N VAL A 44 8.19 -10.01 -10.07
CA VAL A 44 7.34 -9.43 -11.13
C VAL A 44 8.15 -9.06 -12.38
N VAL A 45 9.47 -8.83 -12.22
CA VAL A 45 10.36 -8.38 -13.30
C VAL A 45 10.29 -9.25 -14.56
N PRO A 46 10.38 -10.59 -14.51
CA PRO A 46 10.24 -11.42 -15.72
C PRO A 46 8.90 -11.27 -16.42
N VAL A 47 7.82 -11.03 -15.67
CA VAL A 47 6.47 -10.83 -16.23
C VAL A 47 6.40 -9.49 -16.96
N ILE A 48 6.94 -8.41 -16.37
CA ILE A 48 7.09 -7.10 -17.03
C ILE A 48 7.88 -7.24 -18.33
N GLN A 49 9.01 -7.96 -18.31
CA GLN A 49 9.84 -8.19 -19.51
C GLN A 49 9.10 -8.98 -20.59
N GLY A 50 8.25 -9.92 -20.20
CA GLY A 50 7.36 -10.64 -21.13
C GLY A 50 6.38 -9.70 -21.82
N PHE A 51 5.70 -8.84 -21.08
CA PHE A 51 4.77 -7.85 -21.61
C PHE A 51 5.42 -6.73 -22.40
N ALA A 52 6.67 -6.36 -22.10
CA ALA A 52 7.41 -5.32 -22.81
C ALA A 52 7.42 -5.57 -24.32
N LYS A 53 7.55 -6.82 -24.75
CA LYS A 53 7.54 -7.20 -26.19
C LYS A 53 6.24 -6.81 -26.89
N SER A 54 5.11 -6.91 -26.19
CA SER A 54 3.79 -6.56 -26.73
C SER A 54 3.49 -5.07 -26.63
N ALA A 55 4.09 -4.37 -25.67
CA ALA A 55 3.88 -2.95 -25.43
C ALA A 55 4.74 -2.05 -26.34
N ILE A 56 5.92 -2.53 -26.78
CA ILE A 56 6.79 -1.78 -27.70
C ILE A 56 6.04 -1.48 -29.03
N GLY A 57 6.11 -0.22 -29.46
CA GLY A 57 5.39 0.30 -30.63
C GLY A 57 3.99 0.82 -30.34
N MET A 58 3.39 0.51 -29.20
CA MET A 58 2.11 1.07 -28.78
C MET A 58 2.24 2.56 -28.41
N ASN A 59 1.15 3.30 -28.52
CA ASN A 59 1.10 4.70 -28.08
C ASN A 59 0.80 4.78 -26.58
N PRO A 60 1.73 5.25 -25.71
CA PRO A 60 1.52 5.34 -24.28
C PRO A 60 0.43 6.35 -23.87
N LEU A 61 0.08 7.31 -24.75
CA LEU A 61 -1.01 8.23 -24.49
C LEU A 61 -2.37 7.54 -24.47
N HIS A 62 -2.46 6.33 -25.01
CA HIS A 62 -3.62 5.46 -24.94
C HIS A 62 -3.46 4.41 -23.82
N TYR A 63 -3.07 4.84 -22.62
CA TYR A 63 -2.73 3.98 -21.49
C TYR A 63 -3.80 2.91 -21.21
N ALA A 64 -5.08 3.25 -21.28
CA ALA A 64 -6.17 2.30 -21.08
C ALA A 64 -6.15 1.19 -22.16
N HIS A 65 -5.89 1.55 -23.41
CA HIS A 65 -5.76 0.57 -24.50
C HIS A 65 -4.51 -0.32 -24.31
N VAL A 66 -3.40 0.26 -23.85
CA VAL A 66 -2.19 -0.52 -23.50
C VAL A 66 -2.52 -1.53 -22.42
N SER A 67 -3.12 -1.09 -21.31
CA SER A 67 -3.50 -1.94 -20.18
C SER A 67 -4.45 -3.07 -20.59
N GLU A 68 -5.55 -2.75 -21.28
CA GLU A 68 -6.54 -3.75 -21.71
C GLU A 68 -5.97 -4.75 -22.74
N THR A 69 -5.08 -4.30 -23.63
CA THR A 69 -4.39 -5.19 -24.59
C THR A 69 -3.51 -6.19 -23.85
N LEU A 70 -2.71 -5.74 -22.88
CA LEU A 70 -1.84 -6.62 -22.08
C LEU A 70 -2.66 -7.59 -21.23
N LEU A 71 -3.73 -7.12 -20.58
CA LEU A 71 -4.65 -7.98 -19.80
C LEU A 71 -5.32 -9.02 -20.69
N ALA A 72 -5.67 -8.68 -21.93
CA ALA A 72 -6.28 -9.63 -22.86
C ALA A 72 -5.35 -10.82 -23.20
N THR A 73 -4.03 -10.61 -23.17
CA THR A 73 -3.06 -11.69 -23.42
C THR A 73 -2.94 -12.67 -22.25
N THR A 74 -3.46 -12.31 -21.07
CA THR A 74 -3.34 -13.09 -19.83
C THR A 74 -4.66 -13.63 -19.31
N ARG A 75 -5.70 -13.70 -20.13
CA ARG A 75 -7.04 -14.17 -19.69
C ARG A 75 -7.05 -15.53 -19.01
N LEU A 76 -6.13 -16.41 -19.36
CA LEU A 76 -5.99 -17.74 -18.74
C LEU A 76 -5.18 -17.73 -17.44
N ALA A 77 -4.52 -16.61 -17.12
CA ALA A 77 -3.69 -16.42 -15.93
C ALA A 77 -3.90 -15.00 -15.35
N SER A 78 -5.15 -14.57 -15.27
CA SER A 78 -5.53 -13.25 -14.76
C SER A 78 -5.29 -13.14 -13.25
N GLY A 79 -5.07 -11.93 -12.75
CA GLY A 79 -4.81 -11.65 -11.35
C GLY A 79 -3.33 -11.68 -10.96
N GLY A 80 -3.05 -11.43 -9.69
CA GLY A 80 -1.71 -11.56 -9.11
C GLY A 80 -0.62 -10.85 -9.90
N LEU A 81 0.48 -11.55 -10.18
CA LEU A 81 1.67 -11.00 -10.85
C LEU A 81 1.39 -10.41 -12.24
N SER A 82 0.44 -10.99 -12.98
CA SER A 82 0.06 -10.47 -14.31
C SER A 82 -0.55 -9.08 -14.20
N HIS A 83 -1.44 -8.85 -13.25
CA HIS A 83 -2.03 -7.52 -13.00
C HIS A 83 -0.98 -6.52 -12.52
N GLN A 84 -0.10 -6.92 -11.59
CA GLN A 84 0.96 -6.05 -11.09
C GLN A 84 1.92 -5.61 -12.20
N ALA A 85 2.28 -6.51 -13.11
CA ALA A 85 3.15 -6.19 -14.24
C ALA A 85 2.46 -5.24 -15.24
N VAL A 86 1.17 -5.45 -15.54
CA VAL A 86 0.40 -4.55 -16.38
C VAL A 86 0.23 -3.20 -15.72
N ALA A 87 -0.06 -3.16 -14.40
CA ALA A 87 -0.18 -1.94 -13.62
C ALA A 87 1.11 -1.09 -13.65
N ALA A 88 2.28 -1.73 -13.55
CA ALA A 88 3.55 -1.02 -13.64
C ALA A 88 3.72 -0.32 -15.01
N ILE A 89 3.36 -0.98 -16.12
CA ILE A 89 3.41 -0.41 -17.46
C ILE A 89 2.35 0.69 -17.64
N GLU A 90 1.12 0.47 -17.17
CA GLU A 90 0.02 1.46 -17.19
C GLU A 90 0.42 2.74 -16.46
N ASN A 91 0.94 2.60 -15.26
CA ASN A 91 1.35 3.72 -14.42
C ASN A 91 2.49 4.53 -15.06
N ALA A 92 3.48 3.87 -15.68
CA ALA A 92 4.51 4.57 -16.44
C ALA A 92 3.94 5.29 -17.68
N CYS A 93 2.92 4.73 -18.35
CA CYS A 93 2.21 5.40 -19.44
C CYS A 93 1.42 6.62 -18.93
N LEU A 94 0.83 6.58 -17.74
CA LEU A 94 0.16 7.74 -17.14
C LEU A 94 1.14 8.87 -16.84
N ASP A 95 2.34 8.55 -16.36
CA ASP A 95 3.40 9.53 -16.17
C ASP A 95 3.78 10.22 -17.49
N ILE A 96 3.95 9.43 -18.58
CA ILE A 96 4.17 9.97 -19.93
C ILE A 96 3.01 10.89 -20.35
N CYS A 97 1.76 10.49 -20.09
CA CYS A 97 0.58 11.30 -20.42
C CYS A 97 0.59 12.65 -19.71
N GLY A 98 0.91 12.67 -18.43
CA GLY A 98 1.03 13.90 -17.64
C GLY A 98 2.15 14.80 -18.18
N LYS A 99 3.34 14.24 -18.40
CA LYS A 99 4.50 14.96 -18.93
C LYS A 99 4.26 15.52 -20.33
N ALA A 100 3.69 14.71 -21.24
CA ALA A 100 3.39 15.14 -22.59
C ALA A 100 2.36 16.28 -22.68
N ARG A 101 1.49 16.40 -21.69
CA ARG A 101 0.48 17.46 -21.61
C ARG A 101 0.89 18.61 -20.66
N GLY A 102 2.03 18.49 -19.98
CA GLY A 102 2.50 19.47 -19.00
C GLY A 102 1.62 19.58 -17.76
N VAL A 103 0.93 18.49 -17.37
CA VAL A 103 0.00 18.47 -16.22
C VAL A 103 0.30 17.31 -15.26
N PRO A 104 -0.03 17.45 -13.97
CA PRO A 104 0.04 16.32 -13.03
C PRO A 104 -0.98 15.24 -13.40
N VAL A 105 -0.71 13.98 -12.98
CA VAL A 105 -1.55 12.84 -13.36
C VAL A 105 -3.01 12.99 -12.90
N HIS A 106 -3.26 13.52 -11.69
CA HIS A 106 -4.64 13.75 -11.22
C HIS A 106 -5.47 14.63 -12.16
N ALA A 107 -4.83 15.57 -12.86
CA ALA A 107 -5.52 16.46 -13.80
C ALA A 107 -6.00 15.74 -15.07
N LEU A 108 -5.43 14.57 -15.40
CA LEU A 108 -5.93 13.72 -16.49
C LEU A 108 -7.34 13.16 -16.21
N PHE A 109 -7.76 13.17 -14.94
CA PHE A 109 -9.01 12.61 -14.45
C PHE A 109 -9.95 13.66 -13.83
N GLY A 110 -9.67 14.94 -14.07
CA GLY A 110 -10.52 16.05 -13.59
C GLY A 110 -10.22 16.54 -12.18
N GLY A 111 -9.16 16.02 -11.51
CA GLY A 111 -8.70 16.52 -10.21
C GLY A 111 -7.94 17.85 -10.32
N PRO A 112 -7.47 18.44 -9.20
CA PRO A 112 -7.54 17.79 -7.88
C PRO A 112 -8.84 18.13 -7.13
N PHE A 113 -9.38 17.17 -6.39
CA PHE A 113 -10.44 17.41 -5.40
C PHE A 113 -9.88 18.03 -4.11
N ARG A 114 -8.57 17.93 -3.89
CA ARG A 114 -7.87 18.43 -2.70
C ARG A 114 -6.41 18.74 -3.00
N ASP A 115 -5.83 19.71 -2.31
CA ASP A 115 -4.43 20.12 -2.42
C ASP A 115 -3.50 19.36 -1.45
N ARG A 116 -4.08 18.59 -0.54
CA ARG A 116 -3.40 17.76 0.46
C ARG A 116 -4.21 16.52 0.80
N VAL A 117 -3.54 15.46 1.19
CA VAL A 117 -4.16 14.19 1.58
C VAL A 117 -3.69 13.82 2.99
N PRO A 118 -4.61 13.58 3.96
CA PRO A 118 -4.21 13.11 5.27
C PRO A 118 -3.56 11.73 5.17
N VAL A 119 -2.48 11.51 5.96
CA VAL A 119 -1.76 10.25 5.97
C VAL A 119 -1.77 9.59 7.34
N TYR A 120 -1.70 8.25 7.35
CA TYR A 120 -1.50 7.48 8.57
C TYR A 120 -0.15 6.74 8.54
N TRP A 121 0.45 6.57 9.72
CA TRP A 121 1.67 5.80 9.87
C TRP A 121 1.35 4.31 9.88
N THR A 122 1.73 3.58 8.82
CA THR A 122 1.58 2.12 8.74
C THR A 122 2.75 1.37 9.39
N HIS A 123 2.50 0.15 9.84
CA HIS A 123 3.46 -0.70 10.55
C HIS A 123 4.10 -0.03 11.77
N CYS A 124 3.38 0.90 12.42
CA CYS A 124 3.86 1.65 13.57
C CYS A 124 4.34 0.69 14.67
N GLY A 125 5.64 0.65 14.90
CA GLY A 125 6.32 -0.22 15.85
C GLY A 125 6.55 -1.66 15.38
N SER A 126 5.64 -2.27 14.63
CA SER A 126 5.74 -3.67 14.24
C SER A 126 6.96 -3.98 13.36
N PHE A 127 7.35 -3.05 12.47
CA PHE A 127 8.56 -3.22 11.66
C PHE A 127 9.84 -2.94 12.42
N ARG A 128 9.84 -2.06 13.43
CA ARG A 128 10.97 -1.90 14.35
C ARG A 128 11.23 -3.18 15.15
N VAL A 129 10.18 -3.98 15.42
CA VAL A 129 10.31 -5.33 16.00
C VAL A 129 10.80 -6.35 14.96
N ARG A 130 10.31 -6.27 13.73
CA ARG A 130 10.67 -7.25 12.68
C ARG A 130 12.11 -7.13 12.20
N TYR A 131 12.66 -5.91 12.19
CA TYR A 131 13.98 -5.59 11.65
C TYR A 131 14.81 -4.73 12.62
N PRO A 132 14.97 -5.14 13.90
CA PRO A 132 15.49 -4.27 14.95
C PRO A 132 16.86 -3.70 14.62
N ALA A 133 17.81 -4.55 14.17
CA ALA A 133 19.18 -4.12 13.85
C ALA A 133 19.25 -3.10 12.70
N LEU A 134 18.33 -3.16 11.73
CA LEU A 134 18.27 -2.16 10.65
C LEU A 134 17.77 -0.82 11.17
N TYR A 135 16.68 -0.84 11.93
CA TYR A 135 16.07 0.39 12.46
C TYR A 135 17.00 1.08 13.47
N GLU A 136 17.69 0.34 14.35
CA GLU A 136 18.71 0.89 15.23
C GLU A 136 19.85 1.55 14.45
N LYS A 137 20.33 0.90 13.37
CA LYS A 137 21.36 1.48 12.48
C LYS A 137 20.88 2.76 11.78
N TRP A 138 19.59 2.91 11.53
CA TRP A 138 18.99 4.12 10.93
C TRP A 138 18.67 5.20 11.98
N GLY A 139 18.95 4.94 13.27
CA GLY A 139 18.74 5.89 14.36
C GLY A 139 17.34 5.85 14.97
N TYR A 140 16.53 4.84 14.66
CA TYR A 140 15.22 4.65 15.29
C TYR A 140 15.35 3.82 16.57
N GLU A 141 14.64 4.23 17.61
CA GLU A 141 14.62 3.47 18.86
C GLU A 141 13.85 2.14 18.69
N PRO A 142 14.39 1.03 19.26
CA PRO A 142 13.75 -0.27 19.17
C PRO A 142 12.47 -0.34 19.99
N VAL A 143 11.64 -1.33 19.68
CA VAL A 143 10.46 -1.71 20.45
C VAL A 143 10.74 -3.02 21.18
N ARG A 144 10.80 -2.96 22.52
CA ARG A 144 11.16 -4.09 23.38
C ARG A 144 10.05 -4.49 24.35
N ASN A 145 9.09 -3.58 24.60
CA ASN A 145 7.98 -3.79 25.53
C ASN A 145 6.80 -2.86 25.20
N LEU A 146 5.71 -2.97 25.95
CA LEU A 146 4.49 -2.20 25.73
C LEU A 146 4.69 -0.68 25.92
N ASN A 147 5.57 -0.24 26.85
CA ASN A 147 5.84 1.19 27.04
C ASN A 147 6.45 1.84 25.78
N ASP A 148 7.15 1.06 24.96
CA ASP A 148 7.68 1.57 23.68
C ASP A 148 6.55 1.86 22.69
N PHE A 149 5.43 1.14 22.75
CA PHE A 149 4.23 1.47 21.97
C PHE A 149 3.57 2.77 22.45
N THR A 150 3.52 3.02 23.77
CA THR A 150 3.07 4.32 24.29
C THR A 150 3.97 5.46 23.80
N ARG A 151 5.30 5.27 23.78
CA ARG A 151 6.26 6.23 23.21
C ARG A 151 6.02 6.48 21.73
N LEU A 152 5.82 5.43 20.94
CA LEU A 152 5.50 5.53 19.50
C LEU A 152 4.19 6.28 19.23
N GLY A 153 3.16 6.07 20.06
CA GLY A 153 1.93 6.84 19.99
C GLY A 153 2.18 8.34 20.17
N LYS A 154 3.01 8.73 21.15
CA LYS A 154 3.42 10.13 21.36
C LYS A 154 4.25 10.66 20.20
N GLU A 155 5.16 9.84 19.64
CA GLU A 155 5.95 10.19 18.46
C GLU A 155 5.04 10.49 17.27
N ALA A 156 4.05 9.64 16.97
CA ALA A 156 3.10 9.84 15.88
C ALA A 156 2.29 11.14 16.04
N VAL A 157 1.82 11.43 17.25
CA VAL A 157 1.10 12.69 17.55
C VAL A 157 2.00 13.91 17.32
N SER A 158 3.26 13.85 17.80
CA SER A 158 4.21 14.95 17.64
C SER A 158 4.55 15.26 16.20
N GLN A 159 4.51 14.23 15.32
CA GLN A 159 4.70 14.36 13.87
C GLN A 159 3.41 14.76 13.13
N GLY A 160 2.29 14.89 13.84
CA GLY A 160 1.01 15.35 13.29
C GLY A 160 0.19 14.27 12.57
N PHE A 161 0.56 12.99 12.67
CA PHE A 161 -0.20 11.89 12.03
C PHE A 161 -1.66 11.86 12.53
N LYS A 162 -2.58 11.66 11.58
CA LYS A 162 -4.03 11.62 11.86
C LYS A 162 -4.47 10.25 12.39
N ALA A 163 -3.69 9.20 12.07
CA ALA A 163 -3.91 7.85 12.54
C ALA A 163 -2.60 7.03 12.48
N VAL A 164 -2.59 5.90 13.17
CA VAL A 164 -1.55 4.87 13.06
C VAL A 164 -2.17 3.51 12.82
N LYS A 165 -1.47 2.66 12.05
CA LYS A 165 -1.79 1.25 11.83
C LYS A 165 -0.61 0.41 12.33
N THR A 166 -0.89 -0.63 13.12
CA THR A 166 0.11 -1.58 13.60
C THR A 166 -0.32 -3.00 13.26
N ASN A 167 0.61 -3.96 13.38
CA ASN A 167 0.33 -5.39 13.30
C ASN A 167 0.50 -6.01 14.68
N PRO A 168 -0.03 -7.21 14.95
CA PRO A 168 0.17 -7.90 16.20
C PRO A 168 1.65 -8.14 16.52
N VAL A 169 2.07 -7.73 17.70
CA VAL A 169 3.41 -7.98 18.25
C VAL A 169 3.25 -8.69 19.58
N PHE A 170 4.02 -9.76 19.78
CA PHE A 170 3.99 -10.55 20.99
C PHE A 170 5.30 -10.47 21.75
N PHE A 171 5.23 -10.51 23.09
CA PHE A 171 6.33 -10.40 24.04
C PHE A 171 6.46 -11.66 24.93
N ASP A 172 5.91 -12.78 24.50
CA ASP A 172 5.88 -14.05 25.23
C ASP A 172 7.15 -14.91 25.02
N LYS A 173 8.15 -14.39 24.29
CA LYS A 173 9.46 -15.01 24.05
C LYS A 173 10.58 -14.11 24.55
N SER A 174 11.82 -14.60 24.48
CA SER A 174 13.03 -13.84 24.83
C SER A 174 13.16 -12.52 24.06
N GLU A 175 12.75 -12.52 22.80
CA GLU A 175 12.71 -11.35 21.93
C GLU A 175 11.28 -11.13 21.43
N PRO A 176 10.84 -9.85 21.33
CA PRO A 176 9.54 -9.55 20.75
C PRO A 176 9.50 -9.96 19.27
N TYR A 177 8.34 -10.35 18.79
CA TYR A 177 8.18 -10.71 17.40
C TYR A 177 6.85 -10.22 16.82
N MET A 178 6.89 -9.76 15.56
CA MET A 178 5.72 -9.45 14.78
C MET A 178 5.06 -10.74 14.30
N PHE A 179 3.77 -10.91 14.58
CA PHE A 179 3.02 -12.05 14.10
C PHE A 179 2.48 -11.80 12.69
N ASN A 180 2.88 -12.65 11.76
CA ASN A 180 2.50 -12.59 10.36
C ASN A 180 1.70 -13.83 9.95
N GLY A 181 0.61 -14.09 10.64
CA GLY A 181 -0.27 -15.23 10.34
C GLY A 181 -0.76 -15.21 8.89
N GLY A 182 -0.77 -16.38 8.25
CA GLY A 182 -1.21 -16.53 6.87
C GLY A 182 -0.12 -16.39 5.81
N PHE A 183 1.05 -15.83 6.11
CA PHE A 183 2.12 -15.59 5.11
C PHE A 183 3.29 -16.58 5.14
N ARG A 184 3.52 -17.29 6.23
CA ARG A 184 4.61 -18.27 6.38
C ARG A 184 4.09 -19.49 7.09
N ILE A 185 3.24 -20.23 6.42
CA ILE A 185 2.55 -21.36 7.02
C ILE A 185 3.43 -22.61 6.95
N ALA A 186 3.79 -23.14 8.12
CA ALA A 186 4.24 -24.51 8.21
C ALA A 186 3.06 -25.45 7.92
N PRO A 187 3.25 -26.55 7.18
CA PRO A 187 2.19 -27.52 6.95
C PRO A 187 1.55 -27.99 8.25
N GLY A 188 0.25 -28.05 8.31
CA GLY A 188 -0.49 -28.59 9.45
C GLY A 188 -0.93 -27.62 10.55
N PHE A 189 -1.05 -26.36 10.40
CA PHE A 189 -0.97 -25.29 11.07
C PHE A 189 -2.10 -24.57 11.73
N LEU A 190 -1.87 -24.13 12.89
CA LEU A 190 -2.78 -23.49 13.83
C LEU A 190 -2.72 -21.94 13.85
N ASP A 191 -1.86 -21.31 13.05
CA ASP A 191 -1.65 -19.85 13.02
C ASP A 191 -2.77 -19.05 12.35
N ARG A 192 -3.85 -19.70 11.94
CA ARG A 192 -5.08 -19.04 11.51
C ARG A 192 -6.17 -19.06 12.60
N SER A 193 -5.77 -19.13 13.88
CA SER A 193 -6.68 -19.02 15.02
C SER A 193 -5.90 -18.48 16.22
N TYR A 194 -6.16 -17.24 16.61
CA TYR A 194 -5.59 -16.69 17.84
C TYR A 194 -6.16 -17.38 19.08
N THR A 195 -5.29 -17.69 20.04
CA THR A 195 -5.70 -18.06 21.38
C THR A 195 -6.24 -16.86 22.15
N ASP A 196 -6.96 -17.10 23.24
CA ASP A 196 -7.44 -16.00 24.09
C ASP A 196 -6.28 -15.18 24.69
N ALA A 197 -5.16 -15.82 25.00
CA ALA A 197 -3.95 -15.14 25.45
C ALA A 197 -3.37 -14.21 24.37
N GLN A 198 -3.34 -14.64 23.11
CA GLN A 198 -2.88 -13.80 21.99
C GLN A 198 -3.83 -12.63 21.74
N ILE A 199 -5.15 -12.85 21.83
CA ILE A 199 -6.12 -11.75 21.74
C ILE A 199 -5.92 -10.75 22.89
N GLY A 200 -5.69 -11.22 24.12
CA GLY A 200 -5.35 -10.38 25.26
C GLY A 200 -4.11 -9.52 25.01
N ALA A 201 -3.03 -10.14 24.54
CA ALA A 201 -1.79 -9.43 24.21
C ALA A 201 -1.96 -8.37 23.10
N ILE A 202 -2.82 -8.63 22.09
CA ILE A 202 -3.18 -7.64 21.06
C ILE A 202 -3.92 -6.45 21.69
N VAL A 203 -4.86 -6.71 22.59
CA VAL A 203 -5.58 -5.64 23.32
C VAL A 203 -4.60 -4.79 24.12
N GLU A 204 -3.72 -5.38 24.90
CA GLU A 204 -2.70 -4.67 25.70
C GLU A 204 -1.77 -3.81 24.81
N GLN A 205 -1.34 -4.32 23.66
CA GLN A 205 -0.55 -3.55 22.68
C GLN A 205 -1.31 -2.31 22.19
N LEU A 206 -2.58 -2.48 21.82
CA LEU A 206 -3.41 -1.39 21.32
C LEU A 206 -3.76 -0.38 22.42
N GLU A 207 -3.97 -0.81 23.65
CA GLU A 207 -4.15 0.07 24.82
C GLU A 207 -2.91 0.93 25.08
N ALA A 208 -1.72 0.33 25.00
CA ALA A 208 -0.46 1.06 25.11
C ALA A 208 -0.28 2.10 23.99
N LEU A 209 -0.60 1.76 22.76
CA LEU A 209 -0.63 2.74 21.66
C LEU A 209 -1.67 3.84 21.90
N ARG A 210 -2.88 3.48 22.31
CA ARG A 210 -3.98 4.43 22.61
C ARG A 210 -3.60 5.41 23.71
N GLU A 211 -2.90 4.95 24.75
CA GLU A 211 -2.36 5.83 25.80
C GLU A 211 -1.44 6.92 25.22
N GLY A 212 -0.55 6.55 24.28
CA GLY A 212 0.35 7.50 23.63
C GLY A 212 -0.34 8.42 22.63
N LEU A 213 -1.31 7.91 21.87
CA LEU A 213 -2.04 8.62 20.82
C LEU A 213 -3.09 9.59 21.38
N GLY A 214 -3.59 9.36 22.59
CA GLY A 214 -4.77 10.04 23.11
C GLY A 214 -6.05 9.62 22.38
N GLN A 215 -7.14 10.38 22.53
CA GLN A 215 -8.47 10.00 22.05
C GLN A 215 -8.78 10.50 20.61
N HIS A 216 -8.00 11.43 20.07
CA HIS A 216 -8.31 12.10 18.81
C HIS A 216 -7.58 11.52 17.59
N THR A 217 -6.47 10.81 17.80
CA THR A 217 -5.72 10.16 16.74
C THR A 217 -6.29 8.77 16.47
N GLY A 218 -6.53 8.45 15.19
CA GLY A 218 -7.06 7.15 14.78
C GLY A 218 -6.08 6.01 15.12
N LEU A 219 -6.62 4.88 15.58
CA LEU A 219 -5.87 3.66 15.83
C LEU A 219 -6.43 2.53 14.99
N MET A 220 -5.57 1.85 14.26
CA MET A 220 -5.90 0.74 13.35
C MET A 220 -5.07 -0.48 13.69
N LEU A 221 -5.64 -1.65 13.45
CA LEU A 221 -4.92 -2.92 13.50
C LEU A 221 -5.04 -3.63 12.16
N ASP A 222 -3.91 -4.11 11.62
CA ASP A 222 -3.88 -4.97 10.45
C ASP A 222 -3.46 -6.38 10.86
N VAL A 223 -4.34 -7.34 10.59
CA VAL A 223 -4.13 -8.76 10.88
C VAL A 223 -4.05 -9.61 9.62
N SER A 224 -4.09 -9.01 8.44
CA SER A 224 -3.92 -9.67 7.13
C SER A 224 -4.75 -10.97 7.02
N PHE A 225 -4.20 -12.05 6.47
CA PHE A 225 -4.83 -13.38 6.32
C PHE A 225 -4.76 -14.26 7.57
N SER A 226 -4.60 -13.71 8.78
CA SER A 226 -4.23 -14.46 9.97
C SER A 226 -5.31 -15.37 10.55
N GLN A 227 -6.58 -15.15 10.23
CA GLN A 227 -7.69 -15.89 10.83
C GLN A 227 -8.63 -16.52 9.79
N ARG A 228 -9.59 -17.30 10.29
CA ARG A 228 -10.83 -17.65 9.60
C ARG A 228 -11.96 -16.77 10.09
N THR A 229 -13.14 -16.84 9.46
CA THR A 229 -14.32 -16.00 9.73
C THR A 229 -14.65 -15.88 11.21
N GLU A 230 -14.71 -16.99 11.93
CA GLU A 230 -15.00 -17.02 13.38
C GLU A 230 -13.93 -16.28 14.18
N GLY A 231 -12.64 -16.53 13.89
CA GLY A 231 -11.52 -15.91 14.60
C GLY A 231 -11.46 -14.41 14.40
N TYR A 232 -11.69 -13.94 13.16
CA TYR A 232 -11.80 -12.49 12.89
C TYR A 232 -12.95 -11.86 13.65
N LEU A 233 -14.13 -12.49 13.66
CA LEU A 233 -15.30 -11.97 14.35
C LEU A 233 -15.07 -11.92 15.87
N ARG A 234 -14.46 -12.96 16.44
CA ARG A 234 -14.10 -12.99 17.86
C ARG A 234 -13.13 -11.88 18.23
N LEU A 235 -12.08 -11.67 17.41
CA LEU A 235 -11.14 -10.57 17.60
C LEU A 235 -11.83 -9.21 17.47
N ALA A 236 -12.58 -8.98 16.39
CA ALA A 236 -13.26 -7.71 16.12
C ALA A 236 -14.18 -7.29 17.30
N ARG A 237 -14.93 -8.23 17.87
CA ARG A 237 -15.77 -7.98 19.05
C ARG A 237 -14.98 -7.61 20.30
N LYS A 238 -13.81 -8.24 20.50
CA LYS A 238 -12.94 -7.89 21.64
C LYS A 238 -12.34 -6.50 21.52
N LEU A 239 -12.15 -6.02 20.29
CA LEU A 239 -11.58 -4.70 20.01
C LEU A 239 -12.62 -3.56 20.03
N GLU A 240 -13.92 -3.84 20.15
CA GLU A 240 -14.98 -2.81 20.13
C GLU A 240 -14.79 -1.72 21.19
N ALA A 241 -14.27 -2.07 22.37
CA ALA A 241 -14.02 -1.11 23.45
C ALA A 241 -12.91 -0.11 23.14
N LEU A 242 -12.01 -0.42 22.20
CA LEU A 242 -10.87 0.44 21.82
C LEU A 242 -11.22 1.51 20.80
N ASN A 243 -12.44 1.50 20.27
CA ASN A 243 -12.90 2.45 19.26
C ASN A 243 -11.88 2.63 18.12
N LEU A 244 -11.56 1.53 17.43
CA LEU A 244 -10.62 1.54 16.32
C LEU A 244 -11.16 2.38 15.16
N TYR A 245 -10.26 3.03 14.44
CA TYR A 245 -10.58 3.68 13.18
C TYR A 245 -11.00 2.64 12.14
N TRP A 246 -10.30 1.49 12.09
CA TRP A 246 -10.72 0.21 11.50
C TRP A 246 -9.88 -0.98 11.99
N LEU A 247 -10.43 -2.17 11.85
CA LEU A 247 -9.70 -3.44 11.83
C LEU A 247 -9.53 -3.85 10.35
N GLU A 248 -8.28 -3.99 9.91
CA GLU A 248 -7.93 -4.46 8.57
C GLU A 248 -7.67 -5.96 8.59
N LEU A 249 -8.30 -6.66 7.66
CA LEU A 249 -8.19 -8.10 7.54
C LEU A 249 -8.44 -8.54 6.09
N ASP A 250 -7.90 -9.68 5.70
CA ASP A 250 -8.05 -10.18 4.36
C ASP A 250 -8.77 -11.52 4.29
N THR A 251 -9.74 -11.58 3.42
CA THR A 251 -10.39 -12.81 2.97
C THR A 251 -10.84 -12.66 1.53
N ARG A 252 -10.82 -13.76 0.79
CA ARG A 252 -11.30 -13.80 -0.61
C ARG A 252 -12.75 -14.27 -0.71
N ASP A 253 -13.44 -14.38 0.42
CA ASP A 253 -14.85 -14.78 0.49
C ASP A 253 -15.73 -13.62 0.95
N ALA A 254 -16.56 -13.10 0.04
CA ALA A 254 -17.43 -11.95 0.30
C ALA A 254 -18.50 -12.25 1.36
N GLU A 255 -19.02 -13.48 1.44
CA GLU A 255 -20.00 -13.86 2.45
C GLU A 255 -19.39 -13.86 3.85
N SER A 256 -18.19 -14.44 4.00
CA SER A 256 -17.44 -14.40 5.25
C SER A 256 -17.15 -12.97 5.71
N LEU A 257 -16.75 -12.09 4.78
CA LEU A 257 -16.46 -10.70 5.10
C LEU A 257 -17.74 -9.96 5.53
N SER A 258 -18.87 -10.22 4.87
CA SER A 258 -20.17 -9.68 5.26
C SER A 258 -20.60 -10.12 6.66
N LEU A 259 -20.40 -11.41 7.01
CA LEU A 259 -20.67 -11.93 8.34
C LEU A 259 -19.81 -11.25 9.42
N ILE A 260 -18.53 -11.03 9.13
CA ILE A 260 -17.61 -10.32 10.04
C ILE A 260 -18.08 -8.88 10.23
N ARG A 261 -18.26 -8.12 9.14
CA ARG A 261 -18.68 -6.72 9.20
C ARG A 261 -20.00 -6.53 9.97
N ASN A 262 -20.99 -7.36 9.69
CA ASN A 262 -22.31 -7.25 10.33
C ASN A 262 -22.33 -7.79 11.77
N GLY A 263 -21.31 -8.53 12.17
CA GLY A 263 -21.21 -9.16 13.50
C GLY A 263 -20.46 -8.36 14.54
N THR A 264 -19.98 -7.16 14.22
CA THR A 264 -19.23 -6.27 15.12
C THR A 264 -19.55 -4.80 14.86
N ARG A 265 -19.26 -3.94 15.86
CA ARG A 265 -19.31 -2.47 15.70
C ARG A 265 -17.95 -1.88 15.30
N THR A 266 -16.87 -2.65 15.36
CA THR A 266 -15.55 -2.23 14.88
C THR A 266 -15.63 -2.06 13.36
N PRO A 267 -15.28 -0.88 12.79
CA PRO A 267 -15.25 -0.71 11.34
C PRO A 267 -14.27 -1.69 10.70
N ILE A 268 -14.64 -2.27 9.56
CA ILE A 268 -13.86 -3.28 8.84
C ILE A 268 -13.28 -2.69 7.56
N ALA A 269 -11.96 -2.81 7.38
CA ALA A 269 -11.24 -2.54 6.14
C ALA A 269 -10.69 -3.83 5.54
N SER A 270 -10.69 -3.94 4.21
CA SER A 270 -10.19 -5.12 3.49
C SER A 270 -10.05 -4.83 2.01
N LEU A 271 -9.65 -5.81 1.23
CA LEU A 271 -9.66 -5.90 -0.23
C LEU A 271 -8.32 -5.57 -0.91
N GLU A 272 -7.25 -5.26 -0.16
CA GLU A 272 -5.94 -4.91 -0.75
C GLU A 272 -5.42 -5.96 -1.73
N SER A 273 -5.71 -7.24 -1.47
CA SER A 273 -5.22 -8.38 -2.25
C SER A 273 -6.01 -8.69 -3.52
N LEU A 274 -7.04 -7.89 -3.83
CA LEU A 274 -7.89 -8.08 -5.01
C LEU A 274 -7.34 -7.36 -6.23
N HIS A 275 -7.58 -7.94 -7.41
CA HIS A 275 -7.09 -7.42 -8.68
C HIS A 275 -8.23 -7.22 -9.69
N GLY A 276 -8.30 -6.00 -10.23
CA GLY A 276 -9.27 -5.63 -11.25
C GLY A 276 -10.71 -5.50 -10.73
N LEU A 277 -11.51 -4.76 -11.47
CA LEU A 277 -12.88 -4.40 -11.09
C LEU A 277 -13.79 -5.62 -10.82
N SER A 278 -13.56 -6.71 -11.54
CA SER A 278 -14.38 -7.93 -11.40
C SER A 278 -14.24 -8.62 -10.04
N GLU A 279 -13.02 -8.60 -9.45
CA GLU A 279 -12.80 -9.17 -8.12
C GLU A 279 -13.39 -8.26 -7.03
N TYR A 280 -13.29 -6.93 -7.15
CA TYR A 280 -13.87 -5.99 -6.19
C TYR A 280 -15.40 -5.95 -6.20
N ARG A 281 -16.01 -6.18 -7.37
CA ARG A 281 -17.47 -6.02 -7.54
C ARG A 281 -18.32 -6.76 -6.51
N PRO A 282 -18.15 -8.07 -6.23
CA PRO A 282 -19.01 -8.78 -5.27
C PRO A 282 -18.88 -8.23 -3.85
N PHE A 283 -17.71 -7.76 -3.46
CA PHE A 283 -17.45 -7.20 -2.13
C PHE A 283 -18.10 -5.82 -1.96
N ILE A 284 -17.90 -4.93 -2.93
CA ILE A 284 -18.46 -3.58 -2.88
C ILE A 284 -19.98 -3.63 -3.02
N ALA A 285 -20.52 -4.38 -3.99
CA ALA A 285 -21.96 -4.53 -4.18
C ALA A 285 -22.65 -5.22 -2.99
N GLY A 286 -21.95 -6.14 -2.33
CA GLY A 286 -22.41 -6.79 -1.10
C GLY A 286 -22.26 -5.93 0.15
N ARG A 287 -21.68 -4.72 0.06
CA ARG A 287 -21.38 -3.83 1.20
C ARG A 287 -20.64 -4.55 2.33
N THR A 288 -19.61 -5.31 1.96
CA THR A 288 -18.90 -6.22 2.88
C THR A 288 -17.85 -5.53 3.74
N VAL A 289 -17.53 -4.27 3.45
CA VAL A 289 -16.53 -3.45 4.15
C VAL A 289 -17.08 -2.06 4.46
N ASP A 290 -16.51 -1.41 5.47
CA ASP A 290 -16.71 0.01 5.76
C ASP A 290 -15.67 0.86 5.03
N MET A 291 -14.49 0.26 4.74
CA MET A 291 -13.39 0.87 4.01
C MET A 291 -12.86 -0.11 2.97
N ALA A 292 -12.89 0.25 1.70
CA ALA A 292 -12.29 -0.54 0.64
C ALA A 292 -10.81 -0.15 0.47
N ILE A 293 -9.92 -1.09 0.70
CA ILE A 293 -8.49 -0.90 0.47
C ILE A 293 -8.20 -1.21 -1.00
N VAL A 294 -7.52 -0.29 -1.68
CA VAL A 294 -7.20 -0.40 -3.11
C VAL A 294 -5.71 -0.10 -3.31
N ASP A 295 -4.98 -0.99 -3.96
CA ASP A 295 -3.57 -0.76 -4.29
C ASP A 295 -3.42 -0.24 -5.73
N PRO A 296 -3.05 1.06 -5.92
CA PRO A 296 -2.86 1.63 -7.25
C PRO A 296 -1.57 1.16 -7.96
N LEU A 297 -0.64 0.54 -7.25
CA LEU A 297 0.56 -0.05 -7.86
C LEU A 297 0.29 -1.47 -8.35
N TRP A 298 -0.63 -2.20 -7.68
CA TRP A 298 -1.00 -3.56 -8.08
C TRP A 298 -2.10 -3.60 -9.14
N ASN A 299 -3.01 -2.63 -9.11
CA ASN A 299 -4.13 -2.54 -10.04
C ASN A 299 -3.86 -1.61 -11.23
N GLY A 300 -2.91 -0.67 -11.10
CA GLY A 300 -2.80 0.51 -11.95
C GLY A 300 -3.72 1.63 -11.49
N VAL A 301 -3.29 2.88 -11.64
CA VAL A 301 -4.09 4.04 -11.20
C VAL A 301 -5.41 4.14 -11.97
N TRP A 302 -5.39 3.89 -13.27
CA TRP A 302 -6.61 3.88 -14.10
C TRP A 302 -7.64 2.84 -13.62
N GLN A 303 -7.21 1.60 -13.39
CA GLN A 303 -8.10 0.55 -12.88
C GLN A 303 -8.56 0.86 -11.47
N SER A 304 -7.69 1.39 -10.62
CA SER A 304 -8.03 1.80 -9.25
C SER A 304 -9.06 2.91 -9.20
N LEU A 305 -9.03 3.86 -10.14
CA LEU A 305 -10.07 4.89 -10.29
C LEU A 305 -11.43 4.29 -10.64
N ARG A 306 -11.47 3.26 -11.49
CA ARG A 306 -12.72 2.55 -11.80
C ARG A 306 -13.27 1.81 -10.59
N ILE A 307 -12.40 1.19 -9.79
CA ILE A 307 -12.77 0.52 -8.53
C ILE A 307 -13.30 1.56 -7.53
N ALA A 308 -12.62 2.71 -7.38
CA ALA A 308 -13.03 3.79 -6.51
C ALA A 308 -14.38 4.40 -6.92
N THR A 309 -14.63 4.53 -8.22
CA THR A 309 -15.92 4.98 -8.76
C THR A 309 -17.05 3.97 -8.45
N LEU A 310 -16.76 2.67 -8.53
CA LEU A 310 -17.71 1.65 -8.11
C LEU A 310 -18.00 1.76 -6.61
N ALA A 311 -16.96 1.94 -5.77
CA ALA A 311 -17.13 2.12 -4.33
C ALA A 311 -17.95 3.37 -3.99
N ASP A 312 -17.73 4.49 -4.69
CA ASP A 312 -18.50 5.73 -4.53
C ASP A 312 -20.00 5.52 -4.81
N ALA A 313 -20.32 4.77 -5.87
CA ALA A 313 -21.71 4.43 -6.20
C ALA A 313 -22.43 3.61 -5.11
N PHE A 314 -21.69 2.96 -4.23
CA PHE A 314 -22.19 2.23 -3.06
C PHE A 314 -21.95 2.95 -1.73
N GLU A 315 -21.59 4.26 -1.78
CA GLU A 315 -21.32 5.11 -0.62
C GLU A 315 -20.19 4.56 0.28
N THR A 316 -19.20 3.90 -0.35
CA THR A 316 -18.05 3.30 0.35
C THR A 316 -16.80 4.17 0.13
N HIS A 317 -16.16 4.55 1.22
CA HIS A 317 -14.85 5.19 1.16
C HIS A 317 -13.76 4.23 0.74
N ILE A 318 -12.69 4.79 0.15
CA ILE A 318 -11.47 4.05 -0.14
C ILE A 318 -10.29 4.59 0.65
N ALA A 319 -9.29 3.72 0.86
CA ALA A 319 -7.95 4.10 1.26
C ALA A 319 -6.95 3.33 0.40
N PRO A 320 -5.87 3.96 -0.10
CA PRO A 320 -4.87 3.23 -0.86
C PRO A 320 -4.01 2.36 0.07
N HIS A 321 -3.78 1.09 -0.31
CA HIS A 321 -2.66 0.30 0.18
C HIS A 321 -1.38 0.87 -0.44
N ASN A 322 -0.39 1.22 0.37
CA ASN A 322 0.80 1.94 -0.11
C ASN A 322 2.06 1.63 0.73
N PRO A 323 2.52 0.39 0.78
CA PRO A 323 3.70 -0.01 1.55
C PRO A 323 5.01 0.19 0.77
N VAL A 324 5.09 1.18 -0.09
CA VAL A 324 6.14 1.41 -1.09
C VAL A 324 6.99 2.63 -0.79
N GLY A 325 7.86 3.01 -1.72
CA GLY A 325 8.77 4.14 -1.57
C GLY A 325 8.23 5.47 -2.06
N GLU A 326 9.15 6.37 -2.30
CA GLU A 326 8.83 7.79 -2.52
C GLU A 326 8.05 8.03 -3.83
N LEU A 327 8.36 7.30 -4.91
CA LEU A 327 7.59 7.43 -6.15
C LEU A 327 6.20 6.81 -6.01
N GLY A 328 6.09 5.66 -5.34
CA GLY A 328 4.81 5.03 -5.04
C GLY A 328 3.93 5.91 -4.14
N ASN A 329 4.53 6.62 -3.18
CA ASN A 329 3.84 7.64 -2.38
C ASN A 329 3.25 8.74 -3.29
N LEU A 330 4.01 9.25 -4.24
CA LEU A 330 3.52 10.26 -5.20
C LEU A 330 2.43 9.70 -6.12
N MET A 331 2.56 8.47 -6.59
CA MET A 331 1.54 7.80 -7.42
C MET A 331 0.22 7.65 -6.66
N SER A 332 0.27 7.16 -5.41
CA SER A 332 -0.90 7.02 -4.54
C SER A 332 -1.50 8.38 -4.16
N LEU A 333 -0.66 9.39 -3.98
CA LEU A 333 -1.10 10.77 -3.72
C LEU A 333 -1.88 11.36 -4.91
N GLN A 334 -1.38 11.17 -6.14
CA GLN A 334 -2.05 11.60 -7.38
C GLN A 334 -3.40 10.88 -7.56
N PHE A 335 -3.44 9.58 -7.24
CA PHE A 335 -4.68 8.81 -7.20
C PHE A 335 -5.69 9.39 -6.19
N CYS A 336 -5.25 9.66 -4.95
CA CYS A 336 -6.10 10.26 -3.92
C CYS A 336 -6.59 11.65 -4.31
N ALA A 337 -5.76 12.45 -4.96
CA ALA A 337 -6.14 13.80 -5.41
C ALA A 337 -7.20 13.80 -6.52
N ALA A 338 -7.28 12.71 -7.30
CA ALA A 338 -8.27 12.56 -8.37
C ALA A 338 -9.65 12.08 -7.89
N LEU A 339 -9.88 11.87 -6.59
CA LEU A 339 -11.09 11.21 -6.05
C LEU A 339 -11.77 12.01 -4.94
N SER A 340 -13.11 11.91 -4.89
CA SER A 340 -13.95 12.50 -3.84
C SER A 340 -14.03 11.63 -2.57
N ASN A 341 -14.05 10.30 -2.73
CA ASN A 341 -14.34 9.32 -1.69
C ASN A 341 -13.12 8.74 -0.96
N VAL A 342 -11.96 9.40 -1.04
CA VAL A 342 -10.76 9.01 -0.27
C VAL A 342 -10.91 9.38 1.19
N ARG A 343 -10.61 8.44 2.09
CA ARG A 343 -10.66 8.66 3.54
C ARG A 343 -9.32 9.16 4.09
N ILE A 344 -8.23 8.40 3.84
CA ILE A 344 -6.89 8.66 4.34
C ILE A 344 -5.90 7.79 3.54
N MET A 345 -4.65 8.21 3.38
CA MET A 345 -3.63 7.48 2.63
C MET A 345 -2.62 6.82 3.55
N GLU A 346 -2.20 5.62 3.18
CA GLU A 346 -1.12 4.88 3.86
C GLU A 346 0.25 5.52 3.60
N LEU A 347 1.06 5.58 4.65
CA LEU A 347 2.45 6.04 4.57
C LEU A 347 3.32 5.29 5.58
N ARG A 348 4.54 4.94 5.18
CA ARG A 348 5.57 4.48 6.09
C ARG A 348 6.63 5.57 6.23
N PRO A 349 6.70 6.29 7.36
CA PRO A 349 7.65 7.38 7.53
C PRO A 349 9.06 6.92 7.91
N ASP A 350 9.19 5.76 8.54
CA ASP A 350 10.44 5.19 9.05
C ASP A 350 11.10 4.24 8.02
N GLU A 351 11.44 4.79 6.86
CA GLU A 351 12.18 4.14 5.78
C GLU A 351 13.71 4.31 5.94
N ALA A 352 14.48 3.59 5.13
CA ALA A 352 15.91 3.78 5.05
C ALA A 352 16.25 5.23 4.61
N PRO A 353 17.17 5.93 5.30
CA PRO A 353 17.37 7.38 5.10
C PRO A 353 17.71 7.80 3.66
N TRP A 354 18.33 6.90 2.88
CA TRP A 354 18.74 7.18 1.50
C TRP A 354 17.62 7.04 0.47
N THR A 355 16.51 6.37 0.80
CA THR A 355 15.42 6.13 -0.19
C THR A 355 14.79 7.42 -0.72
N ARG A 356 14.82 8.50 0.06
CA ARG A 356 14.35 9.82 -0.39
C ARG A 356 15.14 10.36 -1.59
N SER A 357 16.43 9.99 -1.74
CA SER A 357 17.25 10.39 -2.89
C SER A 357 16.93 9.65 -4.17
N PHE A 358 16.11 8.58 -4.12
CA PHE A 358 15.73 7.79 -5.29
C PHE A 358 14.77 8.49 -6.23
N VAL A 359 14.21 9.62 -5.81
CA VAL A 359 13.37 10.50 -6.65
C VAL A 359 13.90 11.92 -6.66
N THR A 360 13.69 12.63 -7.76
CA THR A 360 14.16 14.02 -7.92
C THR A 360 13.45 15.01 -6.98
N HIS A 361 12.21 14.71 -6.62
CA HIS A 361 11.37 15.52 -5.75
C HIS A 361 10.57 14.59 -4.82
N PRO A 362 11.10 14.27 -3.64
CA PRO A 362 10.38 13.43 -2.69
C PRO A 362 9.11 14.13 -2.19
N PRO A 363 8.07 13.35 -1.79
CA PRO A 363 6.83 13.91 -1.26
C PRO A 363 7.07 14.78 -0.03
N GLU A 364 6.27 15.83 0.10
CA GLU A 364 6.31 16.76 1.23
C GLU A 364 5.14 16.47 2.18
N ILE A 365 5.46 16.34 3.46
CA ILE A 365 4.48 16.04 4.53
C ILE A 365 4.50 17.21 5.51
N VAL A 366 3.31 17.79 5.75
CA VAL A 366 3.14 18.91 6.67
C VAL A 366 1.98 18.58 7.62
N ASN A 367 2.28 18.48 8.91
CA ASN A 367 1.29 18.21 9.96
C ASN A 367 0.40 16.99 9.69
N GLY A 368 0.99 15.90 9.17
CA GLY A 368 0.30 14.65 8.87
C GLY A 368 -0.56 14.68 7.61
N ASP A 369 -0.38 15.68 6.75
CA ASP A 369 -0.95 15.75 5.41
C ASP A 369 0.18 15.74 4.37
N MET A 370 0.05 14.96 3.30
CA MET A 370 0.96 14.97 2.17
C MET A 370 0.46 15.97 1.12
N LEU A 371 1.34 16.88 0.69
CA LEU A 371 0.99 17.97 -0.24
C LEU A 371 0.96 17.46 -1.68
N VAL A 372 -0.12 17.72 -2.41
CA VAL A 372 -0.29 17.31 -3.81
C VAL A 372 0.58 18.18 -4.73
N PRO A 373 1.56 17.61 -5.45
CA PRO A 373 2.42 18.40 -6.32
C PRO A 373 1.70 18.80 -7.62
N ASN A 374 1.99 20.02 -8.10
CA ASN A 374 1.48 20.54 -9.38
C ASN A 374 2.45 20.28 -10.56
N ARG A 375 3.55 19.55 -10.34
CA ARG A 375 4.51 19.21 -11.40
C ARG A 375 3.92 18.16 -12.35
N PRO A 376 4.32 18.15 -13.64
CA PRO A 376 3.85 17.17 -14.63
C PRO A 376 4.14 15.72 -14.22
N GLY A 377 3.33 14.80 -14.72
CA GLY A 377 3.43 13.38 -14.40
C GLY A 377 3.12 13.09 -12.93
N TRP A 378 3.90 12.22 -12.31
CA TRP A 378 3.80 11.96 -10.87
C TRP A 378 4.31 13.12 -10.01
N GLY A 379 4.99 14.09 -10.60
CA GLY A 379 5.61 15.21 -9.91
C GLY A 379 7.09 15.00 -9.57
N ALA A 380 7.64 13.85 -9.91
CA ALA A 380 9.07 13.52 -9.77
C ALA A 380 9.49 12.45 -10.78
N ASP A 381 10.78 12.42 -11.08
CA ASP A 381 11.45 11.34 -11.81
C ASP A 381 12.29 10.47 -10.87
N VAL A 382 12.62 9.26 -11.32
CA VAL A 382 13.58 8.41 -10.63
C VAL A 382 15.00 8.97 -10.83
N ASN A 383 15.75 9.06 -9.76
CA ASN A 383 17.16 9.44 -9.77
C ASN A 383 18.04 8.19 -9.97
N GLU A 384 18.36 7.90 -11.23
CA GLU A 384 19.15 6.71 -11.59
C GLU A 384 20.55 6.69 -10.99
N GLU A 385 21.15 7.85 -10.73
CA GLU A 385 22.47 7.95 -10.09
C GLU A 385 22.39 7.47 -8.64
N ALA A 386 21.42 7.97 -7.88
CA ALA A 386 21.20 7.52 -6.51
C ALA A 386 20.86 6.01 -6.42
N LEU A 387 20.14 5.45 -7.41
CA LEU A 387 19.93 4.00 -7.45
C LEU A 387 21.25 3.22 -7.62
N ARG A 388 22.20 3.70 -8.45
CA ARG A 388 23.50 3.05 -8.67
C ARG A 388 24.41 3.12 -7.44
N GLU A 389 24.25 4.14 -6.59
CA GLU A 389 24.96 4.25 -5.31
C GLU A 389 24.48 3.24 -4.26
N HIS A 390 23.27 2.70 -4.44
CA HIS A 390 22.68 1.72 -3.54
C HIS A 390 22.31 0.41 -4.27
N PRO A 391 23.29 -0.33 -4.82
CA PRO A 391 23.03 -1.56 -5.55
C PRO A 391 22.45 -2.64 -4.62
N ILE A 392 21.63 -3.53 -5.20
CA ILE A 392 21.12 -4.71 -4.48
C ILE A 392 22.31 -5.54 -3.98
N LYS A 393 22.34 -5.80 -2.68
CA LYS A 393 23.29 -6.75 -2.11
C LYS A 393 22.78 -8.16 -2.38
N ASN A 394 23.57 -8.95 -3.08
CA ASN A 394 23.31 -10.38 -3.19
C ASN A 394 23.21 -10.97 -1.78
N LYS A 395 22.05 -11.48 -1.40
CA LYS A 395 21.80 -12.18 -0.14
C LYS A 395 22.27 -13.62 -0.24
#